data_b0fa215009edb39b20547dd588d117d8
#
_entry.id   b0fa215009edb39b20547dd588d117d8
#
_cell.length_a   1.000
_cell.length_b   1.000
_cell.length_c   1.000
_cell.angle_alpha   90.00
_cell.angle_beta   90.00
_cell.angle_gamma   90.00
#
_symmetry.space_group_name_H-M   'P 1'
#
loop_
_entity.id
_entity.type
_entity.pdbx_description
1 polymer ?
#
loop_
_entity_poly.entity_id
_entity_poly.type
_entity_poly.pdbx_seq_one_letter_code
_entity_poly.pdbx_strand_id
1 'polypeptide(L)'
;YRLLPHVPMETIVGDVAQAIGWVHKHIAEFGGDPSRIFVMGHSAGAQLAALVCIDERYLKAEGVSLAVLRGCVPVDGDTFDVPAMIETAETRRRVHGLPQATYGHREKFGNDPAKHRDLSAVTHVAPGKGIPPFLIMHVAEHPDTGAQAQRLAEALEGAGVPVQLYGARESTHSKINTDLGLPDDPGTKALFEFVD
;
A
#
# COMPACT_ATOMS: atom_id res chain seq x y z
N TYR A 1 4.44 -5.52 -13.17
CA TYR A 1 5.08 -4.20 -13.34
C TYR A 1 6.59 -4.32 -13.56
N ARG A 2 7.18 -3.31 -14.18
CA ARG A 2 8.63 -3.20 -14.38
C ARG A 2 9.34 -3.07 -13.03
N LEU A 3 10.65 -3.32 -12.99
CA LEU A 3 11.40 -3.41 -11.73
C LEU A 3 12.56 -2.42 -11.69
N LEU A 4 12.90 -2.01 -10.45
CA LEU A 4 14.17 -1.33 -10.18
C LEU A 4 15.35 -2.26 -10.51
N PRO A 5 16.51 -1.74 -10.89
CA PRO A 5 16.81 -0.32 -11.15
C PRO A 5 16.52 0.11 -12.60
N HIS A 6 15.85 -0.71 -13.40
CA HIS A 6 15.66 -0.46 -14.84
C HIS A 6 14.73 0.72 -15.12
N VAL A 7 13.82 1.00 -14.22
CA VAL A 7 12.89 2.14 -14.27
C VAL A 7 12.77 2.82 -12.90
N PRO A 8 12.41 4.12 -12.82
CA PRO A 8 12.16 4.78 -11.55
C PRO A 8 10.84 4.31 -10.90
N MET A 9 10.69 4.54 -9.60
CA MET A 9 9.50 4.12 -8.82
C MET A 9 8.21 4.69 -9.37
N GLU A 10 8.20 5.92 -9.83
CA GLU A 10 7.04 6.59 -10.43
C GLU A 10 6.51 5.81 -11.64
N THR A 11 7.41 5.23 -12.43
CA THR A 11 7.05 4.36 -13.56
C THR A 11 6.40 3.06 -13.09
N ILE A 12 6.90 2.49 -11.99
CA ILE A 12 6.34 1.25 -11.41
C ILE A 12 4.92 1.49 -10.90
N VAL A 13 4.68 2.61 -10.22
CA VAL A 13 3.32 3.00 -9.79
C VAL A 13 2.42 3.24 -11.00
N GLY A 14 2.94 3.87 -12.06
CA GLY A 14 2.25 4.07 -13.34
C GLY A 14 1.82 2.75 -13.99
N ASP A 15 2.67 1.71 -13.96
CA ASP A 15 2.32 0.38 -14.47
C ASP A 15 1.13 -0.23 -13.72
N VAL A 16 1.06 -0.04 -12.40
CA VAL A 16 -0.08 -0.48 -11.59
C VAL A 16 -1.34 0.31 -11.95
N ALA A 17 -1.23 1.62 -12.10
CA ALA A 17 -2.36 2.46 -12.52
C ALA A 17 -2.88 2.06 -13.91
N GLN A 18 -1.98 1.78 -14.86
CA GLN A 18 -2.34 1.29 -16.20
C GLN A 18 -3.09 -0.03 -16.12
N ALA A 19 -2.64 -0.97 -15.28
CA ALA A 19 -3.35 -2.24 -15.08
C ALA A 19 -4.75 -2.03 -14.51
N ILE A 20 -4.92 -1.13 -13.53
CA ILE A 20 -6.24 -0.78 -12.97
C ILE A 20 -7.12 -0.15 -14.03
N GLY A 21 -6.59 0.79 -14.82
CA GLY A 21 -7.31 1.41 -15.93
C GLY A 21 -7.76 0.41 -17.00
N TRP A 22 -6.92 -0.58 -17.29
CA TRP A 22 -7.28 -1.66 -18.21
C TRP A 22 -8.40 -2.53 -17.64
N VAL A 23 -8.27 -2.95 -16.37
CA VAL A 23 -9.31 -3.73 -15.67
C VAL A 23 -10.64 -2.99 -15.68
N HIS A 24 -10.65 -1.72 -15.30
CA HIS A 24 -11.89 -0.92 -15.32
C HIS A 24 -12.57 -0.88 -16.69
N LYS A 25 -11.80 -0.81 -17.79
CA LYS A 25 -12.32 -0.74 -19.14
C LYS A 25 -12.82 -2.08 -19.69
N HIS A 26 -12.22 -3.19 -19.28
CA HIS A 26 -12.37 -4.49 -19.93
C HIS A 26 -12.96 -5.59 -19.07
N ILE A 27 -13.01 -5.44 -17.72
CA ILE A 27 -13.37 -6.56 -16.85
C ILE A 27 -14.78 -7.12 -17.10
N ALA A 28 -15.70 -6.30 -17.63
CA ALA A 28 -17.04 -6.75 -18.00
C ALA A 28 -17.02 -7.81 -19.13
N GLU A 29 -16.04 -7.74 -20.04
CA GLU A 29 -15.85 -8.73 -21.10
C GLU A 29 -15.49 -10.13 -20.55
N PHE A 30 -14.99 -10.16 -19.31
CA PHE A 30 -14.60 -11.38 -18.58
C PHE A 30 -15.60 -11.77 -17.48
N GLY A 31 -16.80 -11.14 -17.47
CA GLY A 31 -17.83 -11.43 -16.48
C GLY A 31 -17.65 -10.76 -15.13
N GLY A 32 -16.67 -9.84 -14.99
CA GLY A 32 -16.49 -9.06 -13.76
C GLY A 32 -17.33 -7.77 -13.77
N ASP A 33 -17.39 -7.13 -12.60
CA ASP A 33 -18.13 -5.88 -12.41
C ASP A 33 -17.15 -4.68 -12.29
N PRO A 34 -17.10 -3.76 -13.25
CA PRO A 34 -16.22 -2.60 -13.21
C PRO A 34 -16.59 -1.59 -12.11
N SER A 35 -17.74 -1.73 -11.45
CA SER A 35 -18.13 -0.93 -10.29
C SER A 35 -17.67 -1.52 -8.95
N ARG A 36 -17.03 -2.69 -8.97
CA ARG A 36 -16.56 -3.43 -7.78
C ARG A 36 -15.06 -3.76 -7.88
N ILE A 37 -14.22 -2.75 -8.08
CA ILE A 37 -12.77 -2.91 -8.17
C ILE A 37 -12.13 -2.66 -6.80
N PHE A 38 -11.43 -3.67 -6.30
CA PHE A 38 -10.58 -3.58 -5.12
C PHE A 38 -9.12 -3.74 -5.53
N VAL A 39 -8.22 -2.97 -4.89
CA VAL A 39 -6.78 -3.06 -5.15
C VAL A 39 -6.10 -3.66 -3.93
N MET A 40 -5.39 -4.75 -4.12
CA MET A 40 -4.66 -5.42 -3.06
C MET A 40 -3.20 -5.64 -3.45
N GLY A 41 -2.30 -5.53 -2.49
CA GLY A 41 -0.88 -5.78 -2.71
C GLY A 41 -0.14 -6.12 -1.43
N HIS A 42 0.85 -7.03 -1.55
CA HIS A 42 1.68 -7.48 -0.44
C HIS A 42 3.09 -6.90 -0.53
N SER A 43 3.69 -6.53 0.62
CA SER A 43 5.07 -6.07 0.71
C SER A 43 5.32 -4.82 -0.17
N ALA A 44 6.21 -4.86 -1.13
CA ALA A 44 6.38 -3.78 -2.11
C ALA A 44 5.08 -3.45 -2.85
N GLY A 45 4.24 -4.46 -3.13
CA GLY A 45 2.90 -4.28 -3.70
C GLY A 45 1.95 -3.53 -2.77
N ALA A 46 2.13 -3.63 -1.45
CA ALA A 46 1.32 -2.87 -0.50
C ALA A 46 1.58 -1.36 -0.61
N GLN A 47 2.84 -0.95 -0.76
CA GLN A 47 3.21 0.44 -1.00
C GLN A 47 2.62 0.95 -2.32
N LEU A 48 2.72 0.15 -3.39
CA LEU A 48 2.19 0.52 -4.71
C LEU A 48 0.66 0.64 -4.67
N ALA A 49 -0.03 -0.32 -4.03
CA ALA A 49 -1.48 -0.31 -3.87
C ALA A 49 -1.95 0.92 -3.09
N ALA A 50 -1.32 1.21 -1.94
CA ALA A 50 -1.68 2.37 -1.13
C ALA A 50 -1.45 3.68 -1.91
N LEU A 51 -0.30 3.83 -2.57
CA LEU A 51 0.03 5.05 -3.29
C LEU A 51 -0.93 5.30 -4.46
N VAL A 52 -1.21 4.29 -5.29
CA VAL A 52 -2.11 4.44 -6.45
C VAL A 52 -3.57 4.69 -6.04
N CYS A 53 -4.00 4.19 -4.87
CA CYS A 53 -5.35 4.43 -4.34
C CYS A 53 -5.52 5.77 -3.63
N ILE A 54 -4.45 6.51 -3.37
CA ILE A 54 -4.47 7.80 -2.64
C ILE A 54 -4.04 8.95 -3.53
N ASP A 55 -2.98 8.76 -4.32
CA ASP A 55 -2.50 9.78 -5.26
C ASP A 55 -3.24 9.67 -6.60
N GLU A 56 -4.25 10.50 -6.75
CA GLU A 56 -5.11 10.52 -7.93
C GLU A 56 -4.37 10.79 -9.26
N ARG A 57 -3.15 11.36 -9.21
CA ARG A 57 -2.37 11.70 -10.42
C ARG A 57 -2.15 10.48 -11.31
N TYR A 58 -1.90 9.32 -10.70
CA TYR A 58 -1.60 8.08 -11.43
C TYR A 58 -2.83 7.55 -12.19
N LEU A 59 -3.99 7.44 -11.52
CA LEU A 59 -5.21 6.97 -12.19
C LEU A 59 -5.76 8.00 -13.18
N LYS A 60 -5.63 9.31 -12.89
CA LYS A 60 -6.00 10.37 -13.84
C LYS A 60 -5.20 10.30 -15.15
N ALA A 61 -3.93 9.90 -15.09
CA ALA A 61 -3.11 9.69 -16.30
C ALA A 61 -3.70 8.59 -17.22
N GLU A 62 -4.42 7.61 -16.64
CA GLU A 62 -5.11 6.54 -17.36
C GLU A 62 -6.58 6.89 -17.71
N GLY A 63 -7.00 8.12 -17.43
CA GLY A 63 -8.36 8.59 -17.65
C GLY A 63 -9.39 8.02 -16.67
N VAL A 64 -8.95 7.59 -15.48
CA VAL A 64 -9.75 6.97 -14.43
C VAL A 64 -9.67 7.80 -13.14
N SER A 65 -10.75 7.90 -12.39
CA SER A 65 -10.75 8.56 -11.08
C SER A 65 -10.66 7.55 -9.94
N LEU A 66 -10.28 8.01 -8.73
CA LEU A 66 -10.30 7.18 -7.52
C LEU A 66 -11.70 6.62 -7.22
N ALA A 67 -12.75 7.29 -7.66
CA ALA A 67 -14.15 6.89 -7.41
C ALA A 67 -14.55 5.53 -8.03
N VAL A 68 -13.75 4.98 -8.95
CA VAL A 68 -14.00 3.62 -9.49
C VAL A 68 -13.57 2.53 -8.52
N LEU A 69 -12.76 2.87 -7.51
CA LEU A 69 -12.24 1.91 -6.54
C LEU A 69 -13.23 1.78 -5.36
N ARG A 70 -13.51 0.54 -4.98
CA ARG A 70 -14.37 0.21 -3.83
C ARG A 70 -13.59 0.00 -2.55
N GLY A 71 -12.30 -0.33 -2.65
CA GLY A 71 -11.43 -0.48 -1.50
C GLY A 71 -9.98 -0.76 -1.87
N CYS A 72 -9.10 -0.57 -0.89
CA CYS A 72 -7.66 -0.85 -0.97
C CYS A 72 -7.23 -1.73 0.20
N VAL A 73 -6.47 -2.78 -0.09
CA VAL A 73 -5.98 -3.74 0.92
C VAL A 73 -4.46 -3.85 0.83
N PRO A 74 -3.70 -2.91 1.43
CA PRO A 74 -2.26 -3.05 1.56
C PRO A 74 -1.92 -4.08 2.64
N VAL A 75 -1.08 -5.09 2.30
CA VAL A 75 -0.71 -6.20 3.17
C VAL A 75 0.77 -6.12 3.50
N ASP A 76 1.08 -5.90 4.77
CA ASP A 76 2.40 -5.91 5.40
C ASP A 76 3.46 -5.05 4.67
N GLY A 77 3.10 -3.82 4.33
CA GLY A 77 3.99 -2.80 3.77
C GLY A 77 4.73 -2.00 4.85
N ASP A 78 5.95 -1.59 4.56
CA ASP A 78 6.81 -0.83 5.48
C ASP A 78 7.18 0.58 4.97
N THR A 79 6.58 1.05 3.87
CA THR A 79 6.98 2.28 3.18
C THR A 79 5.81 3.19 2.79
N PHE A 80 4.77 3.25 3.63
CA PHE A 80 3.67 4.22 3.45
C PHE A 80 4.09 5.65 3.78
N ASP A 81 5.08 5.79 4.68
CA ASP A 81 5.80 7.02 5.02
C ASP A 81 7.31 6.76 4.83
N VAL A 82 7.82 7.02 3.64
CA VAL A 82 9.22 6.74 3.25
C VAL A 82 10.22 7.52 4.11
N PRO A 83 10.06 8.84 4.38
CA PRO A 83 10.94 9.57 5.30
C PRO A 83 11.05 8.93 6.67
N ALA A 84 9.92 8.58 7.29
CA ALA A 84 9.91 7.99 8.62
C ALA A 84 10.59 6.62 8.65
N MET A 85 10.44 5.81 7.59
CA MET A 85 11.10 4.52 7.49
C MET A 85 12.62 4.66 7.34
N ILE A 86 13.08 5.58 6.51
CA ILE A 86 14.51 5.89 6.34
C ILE A 86 15.11 6.37 7.67
N GLU A 87 14.45 7.30 8.36
CA GLU A 87 14.90 7.82 9.67
C GLU A 87 15.01 6.69 10.72
N THR A 88 14.01 5.80 10.76
CA THR A 88 14.01 4.63 11.66
C THR A 88 15.21 3.73 11.40
N ALA A 89 15.47 3.38 10.15
CA ALA A 89 16.59 2.53 9.74
C ALA A 89 17.95 3.19 10.07
N GLU A 90 18.10 4.48 9.81
CA GLU A 90 19.32 5.24 10.10
C GLU A 90 19.55 5.41 11.60
N THR A 91 18.50 5.59 12.38
CA THR A 91 18.55 5.69 13.84
C THR A 91 18.99 4.36 14.46
N ARG A 92 18.43 3.24 14.01
CA ARG A 92 18.87 1.90 14.44
C ARG A 92 20.36 1.67 14.18
N ARG A 93 20.83 2.05 13.00
CA ARG A 93 22.26 1.96 12.67
C ARG A 93 23.12 2.81 13.59
N ARG A 94 22.75 4.08 13.78
CA ARG A 94 23.50 5.05 14.56
C ARG A 94 23.55 4.73 16.05
N VAL A 95 22.41 4.34 16.64
CA VAL A 95 22.25 4.18 18.09
C VAL A 95 22.63 2.76 18.53
N HIS A 96 22.27 1.75 17.77
CA HIS A 96 22.38 0.35 18.17
C HIS A 96 23.45 -0.43 17.38
N GLY A 97 24.13 0.20 16.42
CA GLY A 97 25.08 -0.50 15.55
C GLY A 97 24.43 -1.59 14.67
N LEU A 98 23.11 -1.64 14.62
CA LEU A 98 22.37 -2.60 13.82
C LEU A 98 22.54 -2.30 12.33
N PRO A 99 22.56 -3.32 11.47
CA PRO A 99 22.53 -3.10 10.03
C PRO A 99 21.31 -2.25 9.69
N GLN A 100 21.45 -1.38 8.68
CA GLN A 100 20.28 -0.73 8.08
C GLN A 100 19.25 -1.81 7.76
N ALA A 101 17.97 -1.47 7.95
CA ALA A 101 16.91 -2.37 7.54
C ALA A 101 17.24 -2.90 6.15
N THR A 102 17.16 -4.20 6.01
CA THR A 102 17.76 -5.02 4.96
C THR A 102 17.29 -4.71 3.54
N TYR A 103 16.37 -3.76 3.37
CA TYR A 103 15.72 -3.54 2.08
C TYR A 103 16.24 -2.31 1.30
N GLY A 104 17.34 -1.68 1.75
CA GLY A 104 18.00 -0.62 0.98
C GLY A 104 17.06 0.50 0.56
N HIS A 105 16.31 1.09 1.50
CA HIS A 105 15.30 2.11 1.15
C HIS A 105 15.87 3.25 0.32
N ARG A 106 17.09 3.74 0.64
CA ARG A 106 17.74 4.76 -0.19
C ARG A 106 18.16 4.26 -1.57
N GLU A 107 18.45 2.99 -1.72
CA GLU A 107 18.73 2.39 -3.04
C GLU A 107 17.47 2.36 -3.91
N LYS A 108 16.29 2.21 -3.30
CA LYS A 108 14.99 2.20 -3.99
C LYS A 108 14.45 3.60 -4.25
N PHE A 109 14.52 4.49 -3.25
CA PHE A 109 13.88 5.81 -3.28
C PHE A 109 14.87 6.96 -3.53
N GLY A 110 16.18 6.68 -3.62
CA GLY A 110 17.22 7.69 -3.78
C GLY A 110 17.46 8.50 -2.53
N ASN A 111 18.09 9.69 -2.69
CA ASN A 111 18.46 10.57 -1.58
C ASN A 111 17.69 11.91 -1.57
N ASP A 112 16.78 12.12 -2.50
CA ASP A 112 15.99 13.33 -2.59
C ASP A 112 14.80 13.31 -1.62
N PRO A 113 14.77 14.18 -0.58
CA PRO A 113 13.65 14.23 0.35
C PRO A 113 12.31 14.60 -0.29
N ALA A 114 12.32 15.32 -1.41
CA ALA A 114 11.10 15.66 -2.13
C ALA A 114 10.50 14.40 -2.79
N LYS A 115 11.35 13.55 -3.38
CA LYS A 115 10.93 12.24 -3.91
C LYS A 115 10.45 11.29 -2.82
N HIS A 116 11.10 11.28 -1.66
CA HIS A 116 10.63 10.46 -0.54
C HIS A 116 9.20 10.82 -0.13
N ARG A 117 8.89 12.12 -0.04
CA ARG A 117 7.53 12.59 0.24
C ARG A 117 6.57 12.28 -0.90
N ASP A 118 6.98 12.50 -2.14
CA ASP A 118 6.14 12.25 -3.31
C ASP A 118 5.78 10.76 -3.49
N LEU A 119 6.66 9.87 -3.07
CA LEU A 119 6.44 8.41 -3.11
C LEU A 119 5.82 7.83 -1.83
N SER A 120 5.44 8.69 -0.88
CA SER A 120 4.78 8.30 0.38
C SER A 120 3.28 8.47 0.30
N ALA A 121 2.53 7.38 0.47
CA ALA A 121 1.07 7.41 0.43
C ALA A 121 0.47 8.41 1.42
N VAL A 122 1.00 8.48 2.65
CA VAL A 122 0.54 9.40 3.70
C VAL A 122 0.57 10.88 3.30
N THR A 123 1.51 11.27 2.43
CA THR A 123 1.69 12.66 1.99
C THR A 123 0.53 13.15 1.11
N HIS A 124 -0.14 12.24 0.42
CA HIS A 124 -1.20 12.56 -0.53
C HIS A 124 -2.60 12.42 0.05
N VAL A 125 -2.72 11.94 1.29
CA VAL A 125 -4.03 11.84 1.96
C VAL A 125 -4.60 13.24 2.21
N ALA A 126 -5.83 13.46 1.73
CA ALA A 126 -6.56 14.70 1.99
C ALA A 126 -8.09 14.46 1.92
N PRO A 127 -8.88 15.24 2.68
CA PRO A 127 -10.34 15.15 2.64
C PRO A 127 -10.91 15.42 1.24
N GLY A 128 -11.99 14.73 0.90
CA GLY A 128 -12.76 15.02 -0.32
C GLY A 128 -12.14 14.56 -1.65
N LYS A 129 -11.03 13.83 -1.62
CA LYS A 129 -10.38 13.31 -2.84
C LYS A 129 -11.06 12.08 -3.46
N GLY A 130 -12.03 11.47 -2.76
CA GLY A 130 -12.62 10.22 -3.21
C GLY A 130 -11.71 9.00 -2.98
N ILE A 131 -10.80 9.09 -2.02
CA ILE A 131 -9.97 7.96 -1.58
C ILE A 131 -10.91 6.84 -1.11
N PRO A 132 -10.76 5.59 -1.62
CA PRO A 132 -11.63 4.48 -1.23
C PRO A 132 -11.40 4.07 0.23
N PRO A 133 -12.31 3.28 0.84
CA PRO A 133 -12.07 2.63 2.13
C PRO A 133 -10.79 1.76 2.11
N PHE A 134 -10.15 1.61 3.27
CA PHE A 134 -8.94 0.79 3.43
C PHE A 134 -9.14 -0.32 4.46
N LEU A 135 -8.62 -1.52 4.15
CA LEU A 135 -8.27 -2.55 5.12
C LEU A 135 -6.75 -2.71 5.12
N ILE A 136 -6.07 -2.18 6.14
CA ILE A 136 -4.62 -2.26 6.25
C ILE A 136 -4.27 -3.49 7.08
N MET A 137 -3.61 -4.46 6.46
CA MET A 137 -3.20 -5.71 7.12
C MET A 137 -1.70 -5.67 7.42
N HIS A 138 -1.30 -6.07 8.63
CA HIS A 138 0.11 -6.13 9.01
C HIS A 138 0.39 -7.30 9.98
N VAL A 139 1.62 -7.74 10.08
CA VAL A 139 2.04 -8.69 11.11
C VAL A 139 2.12 -7.97 12.44
N ALA A 140 1.37 -8.44 13.45
CA ALA A 140 1.23 -7.76 14.74
C ALA A 140 2.57 -7.62 15.51
N GLU A 141 3.42 -8.62 15.38
CA GLU A 141 4.73 -8.67 16.03
C GLU A 141 5.85 -7.99 15.22
N HIS A 142 5.56 -7.47 14.02
CA HIS A 142 6.55 -6.77 13.20
C HIS A 142 6.49 -5.25 13.44
N PRO A 143 7.47 -4.66 14.14
CA PRO A 143 7.37 -3.27 14.60
C PRO A 143 7.34 -2.25 13.45
N ASP A 144 8.02 -2.52 12.34
CA ASP A 144 8.13 -1.57 11.24
C ASP A 144 6.84 -1.52 10.41
N THR A 145 6.30 -2.68 10.01
CA THR A 145 5.06 -2.73 9.26
C THR A 145 3.88 -2.28 10.10
N GLY A 146 3.87 -2.59 11.41
CA GLY A 146 2.88 -2.09 12.35
C GLY A 146 2.90 -0.57 12.51
N ALA A 147 4.09 0.03 12.67
CA ALA A 147 4.23 1.48 12.77
C ALA A 147 3.81 2.19 11.47
N GLN A 148 4.14 1.64 10.31
CA GLN A 148 3.75 2.19 9.03
C GLN A 148 2.24 2.05 8.78
N ALA A 149 1.65 0.91 9.15
CA ALA A 149 0.19 0.69 9.08
C ALA A 149 -0.57 1.70 9.93
N GLN A 150 -0.10 1.95 11.17
CA GLN A 150 -0.69 2.93 12.08
C GLN A 150 -0.61 4.36 11.50
N ARG A 151 0.55 4.79 10.96
CA ARG A 151 0.72 6.11 10.34
C ARG A 151 -0.25 6.32 9.18
N LEU A 152 -0.41 5.30 8.31
CA LEU A 152 -1.33 5.39 7.19
C LEU A 152 -2.79 5.46 7.68
N ALA A 153 -3.16 4.64 8.67
CA ALA A 153 -4.50 4.66 9.25
C ALA A 153 -4.82 6.03 9.87
N GLU A 154 -3.94 6.59 10.70
CA GLU A 154 -4.12 7.91 11.31
C GLU A 154 -4.30 9.02 10.26
N ALA A 155 -3.54 8.98 9.17
CA ALA A 155 -3.66 9.94 8.08
C ALA A 155 -5.04 9.81 7.38
N LEU A 156 -5.48 8.58 7.08
CA LEU A 156 -6.77 8.30 6.45
C LEU A 156 -7.94 8.70 7.34
N GLU A 157 -7.91 8.33 8.63
CA GLU A 157 -8.92 8.73 9.63
C GLU A 157 -9.02 10.25 9.75
N GLY A 158 -7.87 10.94 9.83
CA GLY A 158 -7.81 12.39 9.87
C GLY A 158 -8.41 13.08 8.64
N ALA A 159 -8.46 12.40 7.52
CA ALA A 159 -9.10 12.85 6.28
C ALA A 159 -10.56 12.39 6.13
N GLY A 160 -11.10 11.65 7.11
CA GLY A 160 -12.47 11.12 7.07
C GLY A 160 -12.64 9.93 6.12
N VAL A 161 -11.54 9.24 5.78
CA VAL A 161 -11.58 8.02 4.95
C VAL A 161 -11.81 6.81 5.87
N PRO A 162 -12.79 5.92 5.58
CA PRO A 162 -12.99 4.70 6.35
C PRO A 162 -11.77 3.81 6.29
N VAL A 163 -11.27 3.36 7.45
CA VAL A 163 -10.12 2.48 7.56
C VAL A 163 -10.33 1.42 8.64
N GLN A 164 -9.86 0.22 8.36
CA GLN A 164 -9.77 -0.90 9.28
C GLN A 164 -8.32 -1.34 9.37
N LEU A 165 -7.83 -1.57 10.60
CA LEU A 165 -6.52 -2.17 10.86
C LEU A 165 -6.69 -3.63 11.26
N TYR A 166 -5.96 -4.53 10.60
CA TYR A 166 -5.88 -5.93 10.96
C TYR A 166 -4.44 -6.33 11.29
N GLY A 167 -4.18 -6.64 12.55
CA GLY A 167 -2.89 -7.16 13.03
C GLY A 167 -2.92 -8.68 13.09
N ALA A 168 -2.25 -9.35 12.16
CA ALA A 168 -2.12 -10.80 12.13
C ALA A 168 -1.16 -11.27 13.23
N ARG A 169 -1.68 -12.00 14.23
CA ARG A 169 -0.89 -12.61 15.32
C ARG A 169 -0.34 -13.95 14.88
N GLU A 170 0.79 -14.36 15.45
CA GLU A 170 1.45 -15.65 15.16
C GLU A 170 1.69 -15.86 13.66
N SER A 171 1.99 -14.76 12.97
CA SER A 171 2.18 -14.72 11.53
C SER A 171 3.57 -14.21 11.16
N THR A 172 3.91 -14.26 9.90
CA THR A 172 5.15 -13.72 9.34
C THR A 172 4.85 -12.93 8.09
N HIS A 173 5.84 -12.16 7.62
CA HIS A 173 5.73 -11.41 6.36
C HIS A 173 5.25 -12.27 5.17
N SER A 174 5.71 -13.49 5.05
CA SER A 174 5.25 -14.40 4.00
C SER A 174 3.90 -15.01 4.33
N LYS A 175 3.70 -15.46 5.59
CA LYS A 175 2.51 -16.21 6.02
C LYS A 175 1.24 -15.36 5.91
N ILE A 176 1.29 -14.09 6.29
CA ILE A 176 0.14 -13.17 6.17
C ILE A 176 -0.40 -13.07 4.73
N ASN A 177 0.44 -13.33 3.73
CA ASN A 177 0.03 -13.33 2.33
C ASN A 177 -0.34 -14.73 1.83
N THR A 178 0.41 -15.78 2.21
CA THR A 178 0.17 -17.14 1.71
C THR A 178 -1.05 -17.81 2.33
N ASP A 179 -1.47 -17.38 3.51
CA ASP A 179 -2.63 -17.93 4.20
C ASP A 179 -3.96 -17.28 3.75
N LEU A 180 -3.89 -16.13 3.04
CA LEU A 180 -5.07 -15.51 2.44
C LEU A 180 -5.75 -16.46 1.43
N GLY A 181 -7.04 -16.71 1.64
CA GLY A 181 -7.84 -17.66 0.89
C GLY A 181 -8.04 -19.01 1.61
N LEU A 182 -7.33 -19.28 2.71
CA LEU A 182 -7.56 -20.46 3.52
C LEU A 182 -8.85 -20.30 4.34
N PRO A 183 -9.69 -21.37 4.47
CA PRO A 183 -11.02 -21.27 5.09
C PRO A 183 -11.03 -20.81 6.54
N ASP A 184 -10.00 -21.19 7.32
CA ASP A 184 -9.94 -20.92 8.76
C ASP A 184 -8.99 -19.74 9.10
N ASP A 185 -8.43 -19.07 8.08
CA ASP A 185 -7.53 -17.95 8.31
C ASP A 185 -8.31 -16.68 8.70
N PRO A 186 -7.99 -16.07 9.87
CA PRO A 186 -8.67 -14.85 10.30
C PRO A 186 -8.45 -13.65 9.36
N GLY A 187 -7.31 -13.58 8.68
CA GLY A 187 -7.03 -12.57 7.68
C GLY A 187 -7.93 -12.70 6.46
N THR A 188 -8.16 -13.94 6.01
CA THR A 188 -9.12 -14.25 4.95
C THR A 188 -10.52 -13.79 5.33
N LYS A 189 -10.96 -14.07 6.57
CA LYS A 189 -12.27 -13.61 7.05
C LYS A 189 -12.38 -12.09 7.04
N ALA A 190 -11.39 -11.38 7.58
CA ALA A 190 -11.36 -9.93 7.59
C ALA A 190 -11.38 -9.34 6.15
N LEU A 191 -10.68 -9.97 5.22
CA LEU A 191 -10.68 -9.58 3.81
C LEU A 191 -12.07 -9.72 3.19
N PHE A 192 -12.73 -10.87 3.37
CA PHE A 192 -14.07 -11.08 2.80
C PHE A 192 -15.13 -10.17 3.44
N GLU A 193 -15.07 -9.94 4.75
CA GLU A 193 -15.94 -8.97 5.43
C GLU A 193 -15.76 -7.54 4.90
N PHE A 194 -14.58 -7.20 4.41
CA PHE A 194 -14.30 -5.88 3.84
C PHE A 194 -14.78 -5.73 2.39
N VAL A 195 -14.75 -6.80 1.59
CA VAL A 195 -15.11 -6.72 0.15
C VAL A 195 -16.58 -7.00 -0.14
N ASP A 196 -17.33 -7.56 0.81
CA ASP A 196 -18.78 -7.81 0.72
C ASP A 196 -19.58 -6.52 0.92
#